data_5286093390a61043b92a13105d611f42
#
_entry.id   5286093390a61043b92a13105d611f42
#
_cell.length_a   1.000
_cell.length_b   1.000
_cell.length_c   1.000
_cell.angle_alpha   90.00
_cell.angle_beta   90.00
_cell.angle_gamma   90.00
#
_symmetry.space_group_name_H-M   'P 1'
#
loop_
_entity.id
_entity.type
_entity.pdbx_description
1 polymer ?
#
loop_
_entity_poly.entity_id
_entity_poly.type
_entity_poly.pdbx_seq_one_letter_code
_entity_poly.pdbx_strand_id
1 'polypeptide(L)'
;MRLEVIILAAGEGTRMQSSIPKVLHTVGGRPLLDHVLSVARDLKPEALHVVVGRSGADVQAYFEGTDVAWVEQIEQKGTGHAVMQAIDDVESSAMVLVLFGDVPLIEKVTLEACISAAADGIGVVTVDMPVPDGFGRIQRRSDGQIEAIVEDKDATPAQRTITEVNTGILAAPAAMLVRLLESITARNAQGEYY
;
A
#
# COMPACT_ATOMS: atom_id res chain seq x y z
N MET A 1 -2.02 -10.76 18.75
CA MET A 1 -2.63 -10.48 17.45
C MET A 1 -1.61 -10.89 16.40
N ARG A 2 -1.98 -11.75 15.47
CA ARG A 2 -1.12 -12.17 14.36
C ARG A 2 -1.07 -11.00 13.35
N LEU A 3 0.11 -10.54 12.99
CA LEU A 3 0.32 -9.47 12.00
C LEU A 3 0.98 -10.08 10.76
N GLU A 4 0.45 -9.79 9.58
CA GLU A 4 1.10 -10.07 8.31
C GLU A 4 1.18 -8.78 7.48
N VAL A 5 2.26 -8.61 6.73
CA VAL A 5 2.52 -7.39 5.98
C VAL A 5 2.57 -7.69 4.50
N ILE A 6 1.82 -6.93 3.70
CA ILE A 6 1.87 -6.95 2.24
C ILE A 6 2.55 -5.67 1.78
N ILE A 7 3.66 -5.79 1.05
CA ILE A 7 4.42 -4.64 0.51
C ILE A 7 4.24 -4.60 -1.01
N LEU A 8 3.66 -3.53 -1.52
CA LEU A 8 3.41 -3.33 -2.94
C LEU A 8 4.67 -2.76 -3.62
N ALA A 9 5.30 -3.56 -4.46
CA ALA A 9 6.53 -3.24 -5.19
C ALA A 9 6.40 -3.49 -6.71
N ALA A 10 5.17 -3.63 -7.23
CA ALA A 10 4.89 -3.97 -8.63
C ALA A 10 4.89 -2.76 -9.58
N GLY A 11 4.94 -1.53 -9.08
CA GLY A 11 4.90 -0.31 -9.89
C GLY A 11 6.12 -0.15 -10.80
N GLU A 12 5.90 0.11 -12.08
CA GLU A 12 6.96 0.25 -13.10
C GLU A 12 7.85 1.49 -12.92
N GLY A 13 7.41 2.50 -12.15
CA GLY A 13 8.20 3.72 -11.93
C GLY A 13 8.52 4.51 -13.20
N THR A 14 7.65 4.50 -14.21
CA THR A 14 7.88 5.09 -15.53
C THR A 14 8.34 6.54 -15.50
N ARG A 15 7.92 7.32 -14.49
CA ARG A 15 8.33 8.72 -14.29
C ARG A 15 9.82 8.87 -13.96
N MET A 16 10.48 7.82 -13.48
CA MET A 16 11.90 7.86 -13.12
C MET A 16 12.84 7.74 -14.32
N GLN A 17 12.31 7.37 -15.50
CA GLN A 17 13.08 7.22 -16.74
C GLN A 17 14.36 6.38 -16.56
N SER A 18 14.28 5.31 -15.79
CA SER A 18 15.39 4.43 -15.42
C SER A 18 15.08 2.99 -15.78
N SER A 19 16.10 2.21 -16.15
CA SER A 19 16.01 0.77 -16.33
C SER A 19 16.05 0.00 -15.00
N ILE A 20 16.44 0.66 -13.91
CA ILE A 20 16.47 0.06 -12.57
C ILE A 20 15.04 0.08 -12.03
N PRO A 21 14.52 -1.05 -11.50
CA PRO A 21 13.22 -1.09 -10.82
C PRO A 21 13.11 0.01 -9.76
N LYS A 22 11.95 0.70 -9.71
CA LYS A 22 11.76 1.85 -8.81
C LYS A 22 12.22 1.57 -7.38
N VAL A 23 11.85 0.41 -6.86
CA VAL A 23 12.12 0.01 -5.47
C VAL A 23 13.57 -0.35 -5.17
N LEU A 24 14.41 -0.51 -6.21
CA LEU A 24 15.86 -0.73 -6.10
C LEU A 24 16.67 0.58 -6.16
N HIS A 25 16.06 1.72 -6.48
CA HIS A 25 16.74 3.01 -6.32
C HIS A 25 17.10 3.23 -4.86
N THR A 26 18.25 3.88 -4.62
CA THR A 26 18.82 3.96 -3.27
C THR A 26 18.63 5.33 -2.63
N VAL A 27 18.36 5.33 -1.33
CA VAL A 27 18.43 6.47 -0.43
C VAL A 27 19.38 6.10 0.71
N GLY A 28 20.37 6.95 0.98
CA GLY A 28 21.39 6.66 1.99
C GLY A 28 22.18 5.37 1.72
N GLY A 29 22.35 4.98 0.44
CA GLY A 29 23.10 3.80 0.03
C GLY A 29 22.33 2.46 0.12
N ARG A 30 21.05 2.48 0.49
CA ARG A 30 20.18 1.30 0.60
C ARG A 30 18.96 1.45 -0.34
N PRO A 31 18.49 0.37 -0.99
CA PRO A 31 17.26 0.40 -1.79
C PRO A 31 16.05 0.91 -1.03
N LEU A 32 15.09 1.55 -1.74
CA LEU A 32 13.84 1.99 -1.14
C LEU A 32 13.12 0.84 -0.43
N LEU A 33 13.01 -0.32 -1.09
CA LEU A 33 12.37 -1.51 -0.52
C LEU A 33 13.07 -2.03 0.73
N ASP A 34 14.41 -1.92 0.82
CA ASP A 34 15.16 -2.36 1.99
C ASP A 34 14.83 -1.53 3.24
N HIS A 35 14.59 -0.23 3.09
CA HIS A 35 14.10 0.62 4.18
C HIS A 35 12.71 0.18 4.65
N VAL A 36 11.80 -0.09 3.72
CA VAL A 36 10.43 -0.52 4.04
C VAL A 36 10.43 -1.90 4.70
N LEU A 37 11.22 -2.85 4.19
CA LEU A 37 11.40 -4.16 4.80
C LEU A 37 11.95 -4.05 6.22
N SER A 38 12.91 -3.14 6.44
CA SER A 38 13.49 -2.92 7.76
C SER A 38 12.44 -2.48 8.78
N VAL A 39 11.64 -1.45 8.46
CA VAL A 39 10.60 -0.98 9.39
C VAL A 39 9.46 -1.98 9.55
N ALA A 40 9.13 -2.74 8.51
CA ALA A 40 8.15 -3.82 8.59
C ALA A 40 8.61 -4.94 9.55
N ARG A 41 9.89 -5.35 9.48
CA ARG A 41 10.47 -6.33 10.42
C ARG A 41 10.48 -5.87 11.87
N ASP A 42 10.65 -4.57 12.11
CA ASP A 42 10.59 -3.99 13.47
C ASP A 42 9.21 -4.16 14.13
N LEU A 43 8.15 -4.38 13.35
CA LEU A 43 6.80 -4.72 13.82
C LEU A 43 6.67 -6.21 14.20
N LYS A 44 7.67 -7.04 13.89
CA LYS A 44 7.71 -8.49 14.14
C LYS A 44 6.49 -9.22 13.55
N PRO A 45 6.23 -9.09 12.24
CA PRO A 45 5.15 -9.81 11.60
C PRO A 45 5.45 -11.31 11.51
N GLU A 46 4.40 -12.13 11.38
CA GLU A 46 4.51 -13.57 11.14
C GLU A 46 4.97 -13.89 9.70
N ALA A 47 4.56 -13.02 8.75
CA ALA A 47 4.95 -13.14 7.35
C ALA A 47 5.08 -11.76 6.68
N LEU A 48 5.99 -11.70 5.70
CA LEU A 48 6.21 -10.56 4.81
C LEU A 48 5.95 -11.01 3.37
N HIS A 49 4.92 -10.48 2.74
CA HIS A 49 4.58 -10.72 1.35
C HIS A 49 5.00 -9.50 0.52
N VAL A 50 5.82 -9.69 -0.51
CA VAL A 50 6.22 -8.60 -1.41
C VAL A 50 5.66 -8.86 -2.79
N VAL A 51 4.75 -7.99 -3.23
CA VAL A 51 4.13 -8.06 -4.54
C VAL A 51 5.01 -7.34 -5.56
N VAL A 52 5.50 -8.09 -6.55
CA VAL A 52 6.37 -7.59 -7.62
C VAL A 52 5.68 -7.70 -8.98
N GLY A 53 6.06 -6.81 -9.91
CA GLY A 53 5.57 -6.80 -11.29
C GLY A 53 6.56 -7.41 -12.28
N ARG A 54 6.55 -6.90 -13.52
CA ARG A 54 7.40 -7.40 -14.63
C ARG A 54 8.90 -7.38 -14.35
N SER A 55 9.39 -6.44 -13.57
CA SER A 55 10.80 -6.36 -13.14
C SER A 55 11.07 -7.13 -11.85
N GLY A 56 10.17 -8.03 -11.48
CA GLY A 56 10.24 -8.79 -10.22
C GLY A 56 11.50 -9.63 -10.08
N ALA A 57 11.99 -10.23 -11.17
CA ALA A 57 13.19 -11.06 -11.14
C ALA A 57 14.43 -10.31 -10.63
N ASP A 58 14.65 -9.06 -11.05
CA ASP A 58 15.76 -8.24 -10.59
C ASP A 58 15.64 -7.87 -9.10
N VAL A 59 14.39 -7.60 -8.66
CA VAL A 59 14.10 -7.29 -7.25
C VAL A 59 14.34 -8.53 -6.39
N GLN A 60 13.80 -9.69 -6.79
CA GLN A 60 13.98 -10.96 -6.08
C GLN A 60 15.46 -11.35 -5.98
N ALA A 61 16.22 -11.20 -7.07
CA ALA A 61 17.66 -11.49 -7.10
C ALA A 61 18.44 -10.60 -6.12
N TYR A 62 18.09 -9.31 -6.00
CA TYR A 62 18.73 -8.40 -5.06
C TYR A 62 18.50 -8.82 -3.59
N PHE A 63 17.32 -9.35 -3.28
CA PHE A 63 16.92 -9.77 -1.94
C PHE A 63 16.97 -11.29 -1.75
N GLU A 64 17.78 -12.01 -2.56
CA GLU A 64 17.94 -13.45 -2.42
C GLU A 64 18.34 -13.86 -1.00
N GLY A 65 17.74 -14.92 -0.49
CA GLY A 65 18.02 -15.43 0.88
C GLY A 65 17.34 -14.65 2.01
N THR A 66 16.46 -13.70 1.69
CA THR A 66 15.66 -13.02 2.72
C THR A 66 14.40 -13.81 3.11
N ASP A 67 13.79 -13.43 4.23
CA ASP A 67 12.57 -14.00 4.85
C ASP A 67 11.26 -13.51 4.19
N VAL A 68 11.28 -13.27 2.88
CA VAL A 68 10.16 -12.67 2.15
C VAL A 68 9.45 -13.70 1.28
N ALA A 69 8.12 -13.74 1.34
CA ALA A 69 7.28 -14.45 0.39
C ALA A 69 7.03 -13.54 -0.84
N TRP A 70 7.50 -13.96 -2.00
CA TRP A 70 7.36 -13.21 -3.25
C TRP A 70 6.06 -13.57 -3.95
N VAL A 71 5.29 -12.54 -4.35
CA VAL A 71 4.02 -12.69 -5.05
C VAL A 71 4.10 -11.91 -6.37
N GLU A 72 3.66 -12.51 -7.48
CA GLU A 72 3.72 -11.87 -8.79
C GLU A 72 2.38 -11.22 -9.16
N GLN A 73 2.42 -9.95 -9.52
CA GLN A 73 1.34 -9.25 -10.20
C GLN A 73 1.66 -9.17 -11.70
N ILE A 74 1.18 -10.13 -12.48
CA ILE A 74 1.44 -10.20 -13.93
C ILE A 74 0.80 -9.03 -14.68
N GLU A 75 -0.45 -8.71 -14.35
CA GLU A 75 -1.22 -7.59 -14.92
C GLU A 75 -1.35 -6.46 -13.91
N GLN A 76 -0.87 -5.28 -14.26
CA GLN A 76 -0.93 -4.11 -13.39
C GLN A 76 -2.29 -3.41 -13.49
N LYS A 77 -3.26 -3.87 -12.70
CA LYS A 77 -4.64 -3.36 -12.68
C LYS A 77 -4.96 -2.51 -11.44
N GLY A 78 -3.95 -1.89 -10.84
CA GLY A 78 -4.10 -1.04 -9.66
C GLY A 78 -3.64 -1.68 -8.35
N THR A 79 -3.67 -0.89 -7.27
CA THR A 79 -3.16 -1.28 -5.95
C THR A 79 -4.04 -2.33 -5.28
N GLY A 80 -5.36 -2.22 -5.39
CA GLY A 80 -6.28 -3.25 -4.90
C GLY A 80 -6.04 -4.60 -5.59
N HIS A 81 -5.82 -4.60 -6.92
CA HIS A 81 -5.46 -5.83 -7.64
C HIS A 81 -4.11 -6.41 -7.15
N ALA A 82 -3.14 -5.57 -6.78
CA ALA A 82 -1.88 -6.05 -6.23
C ALA A 82 -2.09 -6.76 -4.88
N VAL A 83 -2.92 -6.19 -4.00
CA VAL A 83 -3.28 -6.84 -2.73
C VAL A 83 -4.01 -8.16 -2.96
N MET A 84 -4.93 -8.24 -3.96
CA MET A 84 -5.63 -9.48 -4.33
C MET A 84 -4.67 -10.63 -4.67
N GLN A 85 -3.49 -10.34 -5.24
CA GLN A 85 -2.53 -11.38 -5.57
C GLN A 85 -1.90 -12.03 -4.34
N ALA A 86 -1.81 -11.31 -3.23
CA ALA A 86 -1.15 -11.76 -2.00
C ALA A 86 -2.13 -12.24 -0.92
N ILE A 87 -3.41 -11.83 -0.99
CA ILE A 87 -4.35 -12.02 0.12
C ILE A 87 -4.70 -13.49 0.37
N ASP A 88 -4.63 -14.33 -0.65
CA ASP A 88 -4.93 -15.77 -0.53
C ASP A 88 -3.85 -16.53 0.27
N ASP A 89 -2.64 -15.98 0.34
CA ASP A 89 -1.52 -16.53 1.12
C ASP A 89 -1.52 -16.04 2.58
N VAL A 90 -2.41 -15.11 2.92
CA VAL A 90 -2.52 -14.52 4.26
C VAL A 90 -3.45 -15.34 5.15
N GLU A 91 -3.04 -15.55 6.38
CA GLU A 91 -3.89 -16.24 7.38
C GLU A 91 -5.17 -15.44 7.67
N SER A 92 -6.34 -16.08 7.56
CA SER A 92 -7.64 -15.42 7.68
C SER A 92 -7.89 -14.69 9.00
N SER A 93 -7.21 -15.10 10.07
CA SER A 93 -7.27 -14.50 11.41
C SER A 93 -6.27 -13.36 11.62
N ALA A 94 -5.42 -13.07 10.64
CA ALA A 94 -4.37 -12.06 10.76
C ALA A 94 -4.93 -10.63 10.66
N MET A 95 -4.22 -9.69 11.28
CA MET A 95 -4.25 -8.29 10.91
C MET A 95 -3.29 -8.10 9.74
N VAL A 96 -3.77 -7.52 8.65
CA VAL A 96 -2.97 -7.21 7.46
C VAL A 96 -2.57 -5.73 7.49
N LEU A 97 -1.29 -5.47 7.26
CA LEU A 97 -0.78 -4.12 7.00
C LEU A 97 -0.30 -4.05 5.56
N VAL A 98 -0.85 -3.12 4.78
CA VAL A 98 -0.45 -2.87 3.39
C VAL A 98 0.48 -1.66 3.33
N LEU A 99 1.66 -1.85 2.74
CA LEU A 99 2.71 -0.84 2.57
C LEU A 99 3.09 -0.69 1.09
N PHE A 100 3.77 0.42 0.77
CA PHE A 100 4.37 0.63 -0.54
C PHE A 100 5.90 0.54 -0.43
N GLY A 101 6.53 -0.24 -1.30
CA GLY A 101 7.97 -0.48 -1.32
C GLY A 101 8.83 0.75 -1.68
N ASP A 102 8.19 1.85 -2.06
CA ASP A 102 8.82 3.11 -2.44
C ASP A 102 8.59 4.25 -1.43
N VAL A 103 8.12 3.94 -0.21
CA VAL A 103 7.92 4.88 0.89
C VAL A 103 8.95 4.62 2.00
N PRO A 104 10.26 4.95 1.77
CA PRO A 104 11.37 4.49 2.62
C PRO A 104 11.44 5.16 3.99
N LEU A 105 10.74 6.30 4.18
CA LEU A 105 10.81 7.09 5.41
C LEU A 105 9.57 6.92 6.31
N ILE A 106 8.76 5.90 6.04
CA ILE A 106 7.64 5.60 6.94
C ILE A 106 8.16 5.14 8.30
N GLU A 107 7.61 5.68 9.36
CA GLU A 107 8.04 5.40 10.72
C GLU A 107 7.19 4.30 11.37
N LYS A 108 7.84 3.48 12.20
CA LYS A 108 7.21 2.40 12.95
C LYS A 108 6.01 2.89 13.79
N VAL A 109 6.14 4.03 14.45
CA VAL A 109 5.08 4.61 15.30
C VAL A 109 3.81 4.91 14.49
N THR A 110 3.96 5.37 13.25
CA THR A 110 2.83 5.61 12.33
C THR A 110 2.14 4.29 11.96
N LEU A 111 2.92 3.24 11.70
CA LEU A 111 2.38 1.92 11.37
C LEU A 111 1.67 1.26 12.57
N GLU A 112 2.23 1.38 13.77
CA GLU A 112 1.59 0.92 15.01
C GLU A 112 0.26 1.65 15.27
N ALA A 113 0.21 2.96 15.02
CA ALA A 113 -1.03 3.73 15.12
C ALA A 113 -2.07 3.29 14.07
N CYS A 114 -1.66 3.03 12.84
CA CYS A 114 -2.51 2.51 11.77
C CYS A 114 -3.11 1.15 12.14
N ILE A 115 -2.28 0.21 12.63
CA ILE A 115 -2.72 -1.10 13.10
C ILE A 115 -3.70 -0.98 14.27
N SER A 116 -3.43 -0.08 15.22
CA SER A 116 -4.30 0.16 16.36
C SER A 116 -5.66 0.72 15.94
N ALA A 117 -5.68 1.62 14.95
CA ALA A 117 -6.92 2.18 14.39
C ALA A 117 -7.76 1.13 13.63
N ALA A 118 -7.14 0.03 13.21
CA ALA A 118 -7.81 -1.06 12.48
C ALA A 118 -8.49 -2.10 13.40
N ALA A 119 -8.45 -1.95 14.72
CA ALA A 119 -8.97 -2.95 15.66
C ALA A 119 -10.43 -3.30 15.41
N ASP A 120 -11.27 -2.31 15.06
CA ASP A 120 -12.68 -2.47 14.80
C ASP A 120 -13.09 -2.13 13.35
N GLY A 121 -12.13 -2.06 12.42
CA GLY A 121 -12.40 -1.67 11.03
C GLY A 121 -11.17 -1.58 10.16
N ILE A 122 -11.02 -0.46 9.43
CA ILE A 122 -9.87 -0.16 8.60
C ILE A 122 -9.14 1.05 9.19
N GLY A 123 -7.85 0.89 9.46
CA GLY A 123 -6.96 2.00 9.73
C GLY A 123 -6.33 2.49 8.42
N VAL A 124 -6.31 3.80 8.19
CA VAL A 124 -5.71 4.42 7.00
C VAL A 124 -4.74 5.49 7.45
N VAL A 125 -3.55 5.49 6.85
CA VAL A 125 -2.59 6.59 7.04
C VAL A 125 -2.94 7.70 6.05
N THR A 126 -3.23 8.88 6.59
CA THR A 126 -3.51 10.10 5.82
C THR A 126 -2.42 11.15 6.06
N VAL A 127 -2.33 12.12 5.18
CA VAL A 127 -1.42 13.26 5.33
C VAL A 127 -2.06 14.53 4.76
N ASP A 128 -1.87 15.66 5.44
CA ASP A 128 -2.24 16.97 4.91
C ASP A 128 -1.13 17.50 3.99
N MET A 129 -1.50 17.77 2.72
CA MET A 129 -0.59 18.29 1.71
C MET A 129 -1.06 19.64 1.18
N PRO A 130 -0.19 20.67 1.15
CA PRO A 130 -0.54 21.97 0.58
C PRO A 130 -0.89 21.91 -0.91
N VAL A 131 -0.31 20.95 -1.66
CA VAL A 131 -0.55 20.70 -3.08
C VAL A 131 -0.86 19.21 -3.23
N PRO A 132 -2.14 18.82 -3.12
CA PRO A 132 -2.55 17.40 -3.07
C PRO A 132 -2.77 16.77 -4.46
N ASP A 133 -2.28 17.39 -5.54
CA ASP A 133 -2.52 16.95 -6.91
C ASP A 133 -2.07 15.51 -7.16
N GLY A 134 -2.93 14.71 -7.77
CA GLY A 134 -2.67 13.31 -8.09
C GLY A 134 -2.90 12.32 -6.95
N PHE A 135 -3.33 12.79 -5.77
CA PHE A 135 -3.67 11.92 -4.64
C PHE A 135 -5.18 11.81 -4.43
N GLY A 136 -5.64 10.69 -3.91
CA GLY A 136 -7.03 10.51 -3.46
C GLY A 136 -7.33 11.40 -2.25
N ARG A 137 -8.44 12.12 -2.31
CA ARG A 137 -8.90 13.02 -1.22
C ARG A 137 -9.66 12.26 -0.16
N ILE A 138 -9.36 12.53 1.10
CA ILE A 138 -10.10 11.99 2.25
C ILE A 138 -11.32 12.86 2.51
N GLN A 139 -12.49 12.36 2.15
CA GLN A 139 -13.74 13.03 2.49
C GLN A 139 -14.22 12.54 3.85
N ARG A 140 -14.46 13.48 4.78
CA ARG A 140 -14.94 13.17 6.13
C ARG A 140 -16.37 13.63 6.33
N ARG A 141 -17.11 12.88 7.13
CA ARG A 141 -18.41 13.29 7.69
C ARG A 141 -18.23 14.32 8.81
N SER A 142 -19.32 14.94 9.24
CA SER A 142 -19.33 15.92 10.33
C SER A 142 -18.88 15.35 11.68
N ASP A 143 -18.94 14.04 11.88
CA ASP A 143 -18.45 13.33 13.06
C ASP A 143 -16.93 13.00 12.99
N GLY A 144 -16.25 13.42 11.92
CA GLY A 144 -14.84 13.20 11.69
C GLY A 144 -14.48 11.83 11.07
N GLN A 145 -15.45 10.94 10.90
CA GLN A 145 -15.21 9.63 10.26
C GLN A 145 -14.94 9.80 8.77
N ILE A 146 -14.08 8.94 8.21
CA ILE A 146 -13.86 8.87 6.76
C ILE A 146 -15.15 8.37 6.10
N GLU A 147 -15.70 9.16 5.18
CA GLU A 147 -16.87 8.82 4.38
C GLU A 147 -16.47 8.16 3.05
N ALA A 148 -15.44 8.73 2.40
CA ALA A 148 -14.96 8.25 1.11
C ALA A 148 -13.50 8.66 0.88
N ILE A 149 -12.85 7.91 0.00
CA ILE A 149 -11.59 8.29 -0.66
C ILE A 149 -11.95 8.57 -2.11
N VAL A 150 -11.74 9.81 -2.56
CA VAL A 150 -12.10 10.24 -3.92
C VAL A 150 -10.82 10.50 -4.70
N GLU A 151 -10.59 9.70 -5.74
CA GLU A 151 -9.41 9.85 -6.59
C GLU A 151 -9.38 11.23 -7.28
N ASP A 152 -8.18 11.78 -7.49
CA ASP A 152 -7.99 13.13 -8.02
C ASP A 152 -8.71 13.35 -9.36
N LYS A 153 -8.72 12.35 -10.24
CA LYS A 153 -9.37 12.42 -11.56
C LYS A 153 -10.90 12.38 -11.47
N ASP A 154 -11.44 11.78 -10.43
CA ASP A 154 -12.88 11.66 -10.20
C ASP A 154 -13.41 12.75 -9.27
N ALA A 155 -12.52 13.58 -8.68
CA ALA A 155 -12.87 14.60 -7.70
C ALA A 155 -13.56 15.81 -8.35
N THR A 156 -14.66 16.24 -7.75
CA THR A 156 -15.32 17.53 -8.06
C THR A 156 -14.43 18.72 -7.69
N PRO A 157 -14.67 19.93 -8.23
CA PRO A 157 -13.92 21.12 -7.81
C PRO A 157 -13.90 21.37 -6.31
N ALA A 158 -14.99 21.09 -5.60
CA ALA A 158 -15.07 21.23 -4.15
C ALA A 158 -14.19 20.19 -3.44
N GLN A 159 -14.23 18.93 -3.88
CA GLN A 159 -13.40 17.87 -3.29
C GLN A 159 -11.90 18.09 -3.54
N ARG A 160 -11.52 18.71 -4.65
CA ARG A 160 -10.12 19.05 -4.93
C ARG A 160 -9.53 20.08 -3.97
N THR A 161 -10.36 20.83 -3.23
CA THR A 161 -9.87 21.77 -2.20
C THR A 161 -9.50 21.07 -0.90
N ILE A 162 -9.82 19.79 -0.74
CA ILE A 162 -9.43 19.00 0.44
C ILE A 162 -7.92 18.76 0.38
N THR A 163 -7.23 19.09 1.45
CA THR A 163 -5.77 18.92 1.58
C THR A 163 -5.37 17.58 2.19
N GLU A 164 -6.29 16.93 2.93
CA GLU A 164 -6.06 15.61 3.49
C GLU A 164 -6.16 14.54 2.38
N VAL A 165 -5.09 13.78 2.21
CA VAL A 165 -4.97 12.78 1.15
C VAL A 165 -4.73 11.37 1.69
N ASN A 166 -5.14 10.39 0.89
CA ASN A 166 -4.85 8.98 1.12
C ASN A 166 -3.40 8.68 0.73
N THR A 167 -2.65 8.09 1.64
CA THR A 167 -1.30 7.58 1.34
C THR A 167 -1.32 6.19 0.69
N GLY A 168 -2.46 5.50 0.76
CA GLY A 168 -2.60 4.09 0.38
C GLY A 168 -2.13 3.08 1.44
N ILE A 169 -1.40 3.54 2.47
CA ILE A 169 -1.01 2.68 3.59
C ILE A 169 -2.24 2.43 4.46
N LEU A 170 -2.57 1.17 4.68
CA LEU A 170 -3.73 0.77 5.47
C LEU A 170 -3.47 -0.50 6.28
N ALA A 171 -4.26 -0.67 7.34
CA ALA A 171 -4.36 -1.92 8.07
C ALA A 171 -5.83 -2.36 8.17
N ALA A 172 -6.09 -3.66 8.10
CA ALA A 172 -7.42 -4.23 8.27
C ALA A 172 -7.33 -5.72 8.68
N PRO A 173 -8.34 -6.27 9.38
CA PRO A 173 -8.46 -7.72 9.54
C PRO A 173 -8.54 -8.41 8.17
N ALA A 174 -7.78 -9.49 7.96
CA ALA A 174 -7.72 -10.22 6.68
C ALA A 174 -9.11 -10.59 6.15
N ALA A 175 -9.98 -11.14 6.99
CA ALA A 175 -11.34 -11.53 6.61
C ALA A 175 -12.21 -10.32 6.16
N MET A 176 -11.96 -9.12 6.66
CA MET A 176 -12.61 -7.90 6.19
C MET A 176 -12.02 -7.48 4.85
N LEU A 177 -10.71 -7.47 4.73
CA LEU A 177 -10.00 -7.06 3.51
C LEU A 177 -10.40 -7.93 2.32
N VAL A 178 -10.48 -9.26 2.47
CA VAL A 178 -10.98 -10.19 1.43
C VAL A 178 -12.35 -9.76 0.92
N ARG A 179 -13.33 -9.56 1.82
CA ARG A 179 -14.69 -9.14 1.44
C ARG A 179 -14.74 -7.80 0.70
N LEU A 180 -13.88 -6.86 1.09
CA LEU A 180 -13.80 -5.55 0.44
C LEU A 180 -13.17 -5.67 -0.93
N LEU A 181 -12.10 -6.44 -1.09
CA LEU A 181 -11.44 -6.70 -2.37
C LEU A 181 -12.38 -7.38 -3.36
N GLU A 182 -13.24 -8.31 -2.91
CA GLU A 182 -14.27 -8.93 -3.75
C GLU A 182 -15.32 -7.93 -4.26
N SER A 183 -15.53 -6.83 -3.53
CA SER A 183 -16.54 -5.80 -3.85
C SER A 183 -16.03 -4.67 -4.72
N ILE A 184 -14.71 -4.44 -4.79
CA ILE A 184 -14.17 -3.35 -5.59
C ILE A 184 -14.31 -3.64 -7.08
N THR A 185 -14.50 -2.57 -7.85
CA THR A 185 -14.65 -2.64 -9.30
C THR A 185 -13.72 -1.64 -9.98
N ALA A 186 -13.38 -1.90 -11.23
CA ALA A 186 -12.59 -0.98 -12.06
C ALA A 186 -13.45 0.14 -12.70
N ARG A 187 -14.56 0.53 -12.06
CA ARG A 187 -15.47 1.58 -12.57
C ARG A 187 -15.03 2.97 -12.11
N ASN A 188 -13.86 3.40 -12.52
CA ASN A 188 -13.28 4.71 -12.26
C ASN A 188 -12.58 5.24 -13.51
N ALA A 189 -12.13 6.50 -13.49
CA ALA A 189 -11.49 7.15 -14.63
C ALA A 189 -10.23 6.45 -15.15
N GLN A 190 -9.60 5.61 -14.35
CA GLN A 190 -8.37 4.89 -14.71
C GLN A 190 -8.62 3.44 -15.12
N GLY A 191 -9.80 2.87 -14.82
CA GLY A 191 -10.11 1.47 -15.09
C GLY A 191 -9.32 0.51 -14.18
N GLU A 192 -8.92 0.95 -13.00
CA GLU A 192 -8.08 0.20 -12.06
C GLU A 192 -8.87 -0.18 -10.79
N TYR A 193 -8.40 -1.20 -10.10
CA TYR A 193 -8.91 -1.62 -8.80
C TYR A 193 -8.12 -0.91 -7.69
N TYR A 194 -8.80 -0.07 -6.93
CA TYR A 194 -8.24 0.69 -5.82
C TYR A 194 -8.83 0.26 -4.48
#